data_ec9ce1631cd222a3f480abc586028dc8
#
_entry.id   ec9ce1631cd222a3f480abc586028dc8
#
_cell.length_a   1.000
_cell.length_b   1.000
_cell.length_c   1.000
_cell.angle_alpha   90.00
_cell.angle_beta   90.00
_cell.angle_gamma   90.00
#
_symmetry.space_group_name_H-M   'P 1'
#
loop_
_entity.id
_entity.type
_entity.pdbx_description
1 polymer ?
#
loop_
_entity_poly.entity_id
_entity_poly.type
_entity_poly.pdbx_seq_one_letter_code
_entity_poly.pdbx_strand_id
1 'polypeptide(L)'
;MLRFAGQKWVLAGVLLGFLVLGAQAKGPTATDPTAPIALADLPVQGVQVHALVMQGGPFAYDKDGSVFGNRERLLPSQKRGYYREYTVPTPGASNRGARRLVCGGPPKTPDACFYTADHYASFRRIAP
;
A
#
# COMPACT_ATOMS: atom_id res chain seq x y z
N MET A 1 -22.64 75.97 -30.44
CA MET A 1 -21.35 75.38 -30.27
C MET A 1 -21.48 74.02 -29.67
N LEU A 2 -21.22 73.05 -30.47
CA LEU A 2 -21.26 71.70 -30.03
C LEU A 2 -20.00 71.34 -29.27
N ARG A 3 -20.20 71.01 -28.05
CA ARG A 3 -19.13 70.47 -27.24
C ARG A 3 -19.26 68.97 -27.21
N PHE A 4 -18.40 68.33 -27.87
CA PHE A 4 -18.26 66.93 -27.66
C PHE A 4 -17.52 66.70 -26.37
N ALA A 5 -18.26 66.28 -25.39
CA ALA A 5 -17.64 65.70 -24.23
C ALA A 5 -16.87 64.47 -24.73
N GLY A 6 -15.60 64.51 -24.48
CA GLY A 6 -14.76 63.38 -24.88
C GLY A 6 -15.34 62.07 -24.41
N GLN A 7 -15.54 61.25 -25.33
CA GLN A 7 -15.96 59.89 -25.03
C GLN A 7 -14.87 59.22 -24.22
N LYS A 8 -15.12 59.14 -22.98
CA LYS A 8 -14.22 58.37 -22.14
C LYS A 8 -14.53 56.91 -22.41
N TRP A 9 -13.78 56.35 -23.26
CA TRP A 9 -13.75 54.93 -23.41
C TRP A 9 -13.11 54.36 -22.17
N VAL A 10 -13.96 53.97 -21.25
CA VAL A 10 -13.50 53.08 -20.21
C VAL A 10 -13.35 51.74 -20.85
N LEU A 11 -12.18 51.45 -21.29
CA LEU A 11 -11.80 50.09 -21.52
C LEU A 11 -11.81 49.41 -20.18
N ALA A 12 -12.96 48.84 -19.88
CA ALA A 12 -13.01 47.82 -18.86
C ALA A 12 -12.12 46.69 -19.35
N GLY A 13 -10.91 46.70 -18.87
CA GLY A 13 -10.06 45.54 -19.05
C GLY A 13 -10.74 44.40 -18.36
N VAL A 14 -11.36 43.55 -19.14
CA VAL A 14 -11.75 42.25 -18.66
C VAL A 14 -10.47 41.53 -18.36
N LEU A 15 -10.08 41.63 -17.11
CA LEU A 15 -9.14 40.67 -16.56
C LEU A 15 -9.85 39.33 -16.60
N LEU A 16 -9.70 38.62 -17.70
CA LEU A 16 -9.91 37.22 -17.70
C LEU A 16 -8.84 36.64 -16.79
N GLY A 17 -9.22 36.50 -15.53
CA GLY A 17 -8.50 35.65 -14.64
C GLY A 17 -8.55 34.25 -15.21
N PHE A 18 -7.51 33.87 -15.91
CA PHE A 18 -7.30 32.47 -16.16
C PHE A 18 -7.08 31.81 -14.83
N LEU A 19 -8.15 31.30 -14.26
CA LEU A 19 -8.02 30.27 -13.28
C LEU A 19 -7.40 29.10 -14.01
N VAL A 20 -6.10 29.03 -14.00
CA VAL A 20 -5.43 27.80 -14.30
C VAL A 20 -5.73 26.92 -13.10
N LEU A 21 -6.84 26.23 -13.16
CA LEU A 21 -6.99 25.03 -12.40
C LEU A 21 -5.85 24.13 -12.85
N GLY A 22 -4.77 24.16 -12.09
CA GLY A 22 -3.73 23.18 -12.26
C GLY A 22 -4.39 21.84 -12.09
N ALA A 23 -4.76 21.21 -13.21
CA ALA A 23 -5.01 19.82 -13.20
C ALA A 23 -3.72 19.20 -12.68
N GLN A 24 -3.72 18.83 -11.44
CA GLN A 24 -2.69 17.94 -10.95
C GLN A 24 -2.92 16.64 -11.66
N ALA A 25 -2.33 16.52 -12.84
CA ALA A 25 -2.07 15.24 -13.39
C ALA A 25 -1.29 14.50 -12.30
N LYS A 26 -1.96 13.61 -11.62
CA LYS A 26 -1.28 12.60 -10.85
C LYS A 26 -0.55 11.76 -11.88
N GLY A 27 0.66 12.19 -12.23
CA GLY A 27 1.60 11.31 -12.88
C GLY A 27 1.75 10.04 -12.05
N PRO A 28 2.34 8.97 -12.58
CA PRO A 28 2.61 7.79 -11.80
C PRO A 28 3.38 8.24 -10.57
N THR A 29 2.67 8.39 -9.47
CA THR A 29 3.27 8.59 -8.17
C THR A 29 4.12 7.37 -7.93
N ALA A 30 5.40 7.60 -7.68
CA ALA A 30 6.24 6.55 -7.15
C ALA A 30 5.45 5.92 -6.01
N THR A 31 5.10 4.64 -6.13
CA THR A 31 4.30 3.94 -5.14
C THR A 31 5.09 3.98 -3.84
N ASP A 32 4.54 4.60 -2.81
CA ASP A 32 5.10 4.54 -1.48
C ASP A 32 5.22 3.06 -1.10
N PRO A 33 6.44 2.54 -0.86
CA PRO A 33 6.64 1.12 -0.56
C PRO A 33 6.02 0.69 0.76
N THR A 34 5.54 1.63 1.57
CA THR A 34 4.88 1.37 2.85
C THR A 34 3.37 1.64 2.81
N ALA A 35 2.84 2.12 1.67
CA ALA A 35 1.40 2.36 1.53
C ALA A 35 0.62 1.05 1.65
N PRO A 36 -0.60 1.08 2.18
CA PRO A 36 -1.47 -0.10 2.19
C PRO A 36 -1.64 -0.69 0.78
N ILE A 37 -1.76 -2.00 0.72
CA ILE A 37 -2.02 -2.73 -0.53
C ILE A 37 -3.35 -3.46 -0.43
N ALA A 38 -4.18 -3.34 -1.46
CA ALA A 38 -5.41 -4.11 -1.52
C ALA A 38 -5.09 -5.60 -1.64
N LEU A 39 -5.90 -6.45 -1.01
CA LEU A 39 -5.75 -7.90 -1.10
C LEU A 39 -5.70 -8.38 -2.55
N ALA A 40 -6.55 -7.81 -3.41
CA ALA A 40 -6.61 -8.16 -4.83
C ALA A 40 -5.35 -7.75 -5.62
N ASP A 41 -4.57 -6.81 -5.09
CA ASP A 41 -3.36 -6.30 -5.75
C ASP A 41 -2.09 -7.05 -5.33
N LEU A 42 -2.20 -8.00 -4.39
CA LEU A 42 -1.10 -8.90 -4.07
C LEU A 42 -0.76 -9.79 -5.27
N PRO A 43 0.49 -10.27 -5.38
CA PRO A 43 0.77 -11.39 -6.26
C PRO A 43 -0.23 -12.52 -5.99
N VAL A 44 -0.60 -13.26 -7.02
CA VAL A 44 -1.60 -14.33 -6.89
C VAL A 44 -1.24 -15.34 -5.80
N GLN A 45 0.06 -15.62 -5.63
CA GLN A 45 0.56 -16.49 -4.56
C GLN A 45 0.30 -15.89 -3.18
N GLY A 46 0.37 -14.57 -3.05
CA GLY A 46 0.04 -13.85 -1.82
C GLY A 46 -1.44 -13.96 -1.47
N VAL A 47 -2.32 -13.84 -2.45
CA VAL A 47 -3.76 -14.05 -2.27
C VAL A 47 -4.04 -15.48 -1.79
N GLN A 48 -3.38 -16.45 -2.40
CA GLN A 48 -3.54 -17.87 -2.03
C GLN A 48 -3.07 -18.14 -0.60
N VAL A 49 -1.90 -17.62 -0.22
CA VAL A 49 -1.38 -17.81 1.14
C VAL A 49 -2.25 -17.08 2.16
N HIS A 50 -2.75 -15.90 1.85
CA HIS A 50 -3.70 -15.21 2.72
C HIS A 50 -4.94 -16.06 3.00
N ALA A 51 -5.49 -16.70 1.98
CA ALA A 51 -6.62 -17.62 2.15
C ALA A 51 -6.25 -18.82 3.03
N LEU A 52 -5.04 -19.39 2.87
CA LEU A 52 -4.56 -20.47 3.73
C LEU A 52 -4.42 -20.03 5.19
N VAL A 53 -3.97 -18.81 5.46
CA VAL A 53 -3.90 -18.28 6.82
C VAL A 53 -5.29 -18.30 7.47
N MET A 54 -6.32 -17.87 6.75
CA MET A 54 -7.70 -17.86 7.25
C MET A 54 -8.25 -19.28 7.48
N GLN A 55 -7.73 -20.27 6.75
CA GLN A 55 -8.11 -21.68 6.88
C GLN A 55 -7.31 -22.40 7.96
N GLY A 56 -6.16 -21.86 8.35
CA GLY A 56 -5.24 -22.53 9.26
C GLY A 56 -4.29 -23.51 8.59
N GLY A 57 -4.08 -23.39 7.30
CA GLY A 57 -3.21 -24.25 6.51
C GLY A 57 -3.99 -25.29 5.70
N PRO A 58 -3.30 -26.35 5.19
CA PRO A 58 -1.88 -26.64 5.40
C PRO A 58 -0.96 -25.68 4.64
N PHE A 59 0.23 -25.46 5.19
CA PHE A 59 1.24 -24.60 4.60
C PHE A 59 2.35 -25.43 3.94
N ALA A 60 2.97 -24.85 2.89
CA ALA A 60 3.95 -25.54 2.08
C ALA A 60 5.35 -25.62 2.71
N TYR A 61 5.66 -24.73 3.64
CA TYR A 61 6.98 -24.62 4.23
C TYR A 61 6.94 -24.82 5.75
N ASP A 62 7.93 -25.52 6.29
CA ASP A 62 8.00 -25.83 7.72
C ASP A 62 8.03 -24.57 8.60
N LYS A 63 8.58 -23.49 8.08
CA LYS A 63 8.63 -22.21 8.81
C LYS A 63 7.32 -21.43 8.79
N ASP A 64 6.38 -21.80 7.96
CA ASP A 64 5.11 -21.11 7.89
C ASP A 64 4.34 -21.25 9.21
N GLY A 65 3.90 -20.10 9.73
CA GLY A 65 3.28 -20.02 11.05
C GLY A 65 4.25 -19.81 12.21
N SER A 66 5.55 -19.70 11.94
CA SER A 66 6.53 -19.38 12.96
C SER A 66 6.35 -17.96 13.50
N VAL A 67 6.74 -17.75 14.75
CA VAL A 67 6.69 -16.42 15.36
C VAL A 67 7.65 -15.47 14.65
N PHE A 68 7.13 -14.31 14.28
CA PHE A 68 7.91 -13.21 13.73
C PHE A 68 8.19 -12.21 14.86
N GLY A 69 9.47 -11.92 15.11
CA GLY A 69 9.89 -11.15 16.29
C GLY A 69 9.76 -9.64 16.18
N ASN A 70 9.47 -9.09 14.98
CA ASN A 70 9.39 -7.64 14.76
C ASN A 70 10.60 -6.86 15.30
N ARG A 71 11.80 -7.41 15.13
CA ARG A 71 13.04 -6.88 15.72
C ARG A 71 13.36 -5.48 15.23
N GLU A 72 13.08 -5.18 13.95
CA GLU A 72 13.30 -3.87 13.35
C GLU A 72 12.19 -2.87 13.71
N ARG A 73 11.15 -3.31 14.41
CA ARG A 73 10.03 -2.47 14.84
C ARG A 73 9.31 -1.76 13.70
N LEU A 74 9.28 -2.38 12.52
CA LEU A 74 8.58 -1.82 11.36
C LEU A 74 7.07 -2.02 11.45
N LEU A 75 6.62 -3.03 12.18
CA LEU A 75 5.21 -3.27 12.47
C LEU A 75 4.84 -2.67 13.83
N PRO A 76 3.54 -2.42 14.08
CA PRO A 76 3.10 -1.96 15.39
C PRO A 76 3.63 -2.84 16.52
N SER A 77 4.05 -2.23 17.61
CA SER A 77 4.60 -2.95 18.76
C SER A 77 3.53 -3.82 19.40
N GLN A 78 3.85 -5.09 19.61
CA GLN A 78 2.96 -6.07 20.23
C GLN A 78 3.77 -7.03 21.10
N LYS A 79 3.11 -7.79 21.94
CA LYS A 79 3.74 -8.81 22.75
C LYS A 79 4.37 -9.89 21.88
N ARG A 80 5.40 -10.54 22.40
CA ARG A 80 6.03 -11.67 21.72
C ARG A 80 5.01 -12.76 21.41
N GLY A 81 5.10 -13.32 20.19
CA GLY A 81 4.17 -14.35 19.72
C GLY A 81 2.92 -13.80 19.04
N TYR A 82 2.74 -12.48 19.05
CA TYR A 82 1.60 -11.86 18.36
C TYR A 82 1.67 -12.02 16.83
N TYR A 83 2.85 -11.83 16.25
CA TYR A 83 3.06 -11.94 14.79
C TYR A 83 3.54 -13.33 14.41
N ARG A 84 3.04 -13.82 13.27
CA ARG A 84 3.49 -15.05 12.61
C ARG A 84 3.79 -14.77 11.16
N GLU A 85 4.81 -15.46 10.63
CA GLU A 85 5.25 -15.31 9.26
C GLU A 85 4.78 -16.47 8.38
N TYR A 86 4.57 -16.17 7.10
CA TYR A 86 4.18 -17.15 6.10
C TYR A 86 4.90 -16.87 4.79
N THR A 87 5.37 -17.90 4.12
CA THR A 87 6.04 -17.77 2.83
C THR A 87 5.03 -17.51 1.73
N VAL A 88 5.30 -16.48 0.92
CA VAL A 88 4.63 -16.25 -0.35
C VAL A 88 5.57 -16.76 -1.45
N PRO A 89 5.27 -17.88 -2.12
CA PRO A 89 6.16 -18.43 -3.13
C PRO A 89 6.45 -17.43 -4.24
N THR A 90 7.70 -17.39 -4.69
CA THR A 90 8.11 -16.61 -5.86
C THR A 90 8.22 -17.56 -7.04
N PRO A 91 7.46 -17.36 -8.14
CA PRO A 91 7.55 -18.23 -9.31
C PRO A 91 8.98 -18.31 -9.84
N GLY A 92 9.44 -19.54 -10.12
CA GLY A 92 10.78 -19.79 -10.66
C GLY A 92 11.93 -19.71 -9.64
N ALA A 93 11.67 -19.36 -8.39
CA ALA A 93 12.71 -19.37 -7.36
C ALA A 93 13.01 -20.78 -6.90
N SER A 94 14.30 -21.10 -6.75
CA SER A 94 14.75 -22.40 -6.24
C SER A 94 14.72 -22.49 -4.71
N ASN A 95 14.47 -21.37 -4.03
CA ASN A 95 14.39 -21.26 -2.58
C ASN A 95 13.06 -20.61 -2.19
N ARG A 96 12.89 -20.28 -0.89
CA ARG A 96 11.68 -19.61 -0.41
C ARG A 96 11.47 -18.20 -1.01
N GLY A 97 12.50 -17.59 -1.63
CA GLY A 97 12.44 -16.21 -2.08
C GLY A 97 12.35 -15.23 -0.91
N ALA A 98 12.00 -13.98 -1.22
CA ALA A 98 11.97 -12.88 -0.25
C ALA A 98 10.57 -12.44 0.15
N ARG A 99 9.53 -13.01 -0.44
CA ARG A 99 8.14 -12.59 -0.21
C ARG A 99 7.54 -13.31 0.99
N ARG A 100 6.86 -12.54 1.88
CA ARG A 100 6.23 -13.08 3.08
C ARG A 100 4.90 -12.37 3.35
N LEU A 101 4.00 -13.07 4.04
CA LEU A 101 2.96 -12.44 4.83
C LEU A 101 3.36 -12.51 6.30
N VAL A 102 3.08 -11.44 7.04
CA VAL A 102 3.17 -11.42 8.49
C VAL A 102 1.81 -11.00 9.01
N CYS A 103 1.19 -11.88 9.78
CA CYS A 103 -0.14 -11.64 10.33
C CYS A 103 -0.06 -11.61 11.85
N GLY A 104 -0.79 -10.69 12.46
CA GLY A 104 -0.86 -10.54 13.91
C GLY A 104 -2.24 -10.84 14.45
N GLY A 105 -2.29 -11.38 15.65
CA GLY A 105 -3.53 -11.76 16.31
C GLY A 105 -3.78 -13.27 16.29
N PRO A 106 -5.03 -13.72 16.54
CA PRO A 106 -5.36 -15.14 16.51
C PRO A 106 -5.05 -15.77 15.14
N PRO A 107 -4.51 -17.00 15.11
CA PRO A 107 -3.98 -17.58 13.86
C PRO A 107 -4.97 -17.64 12.68
N LYS A 108 -6.22 -17.98 12.91
CA LYS A 108 -7.23 -18.10 11.84
C LYS A 108 -8.06 -16.84 11.63
N THR A 109 -7.98 -15.92 12.56
CA THR A 109 -8.73 -14.65 12.55
C THR A 109 -7.80 -13.50 12.91
N PRO A 110 -6.73 -13.30 12.11
CA PRO A 110 -5.75 -12.26 12.44
C PRO A 110 -6.40 -10.88 12.45
N ASP A 111 -5.88 -10.02 13.33
CA ASP A 111 -6.32 -8.62 13.43
C ASP A 111 -5.85 -7.82 12.22
N ALA A 112 -4.66 -8.12 11.73
CA ALA A 112 -4.07 -7.47 10.56
C ALA A 112 -3.02 -8.36 9.92
N CYS A 113 -2.89 -8.28 8.61
CA CYS A 113 -1.81 -8.90 7.85
C CYS A 113 -1.03 -7.85 7.08
N PHE A 114 0.25 -8.11 6.92
CA PHE A 114 1.21 -7.26 6.22
C PHE A 114 1.94 -8.08 5.18
N TYR A 115 2.22 -7.44 4.05
CA TYR A 115 2.98 -8.03 2.97
C TYR A 115 4.36 -7.42 2.87
N THR A 116 5.38 -8.25 2.68
CA THR A 116 6.73 -7.82 2.34
C THR A 116 7.21 -8.53 1.08
N ALA A 117 7.85 -7.77 0.19
CA ALA A 117 8.47 -8.30 -1.02
C ALA A 117 10.01 -8.33 -0.92
N ASP A 118 10.58 -7.80 0.14
CA ASP A 118 12.01 -7.53 0.29
C ASP A 118 12.61 -8.14 1.57
N HIS A 119 12.12 -9.29 1.95
CA HIS A 119 12.60 -10.05 3.11
C HIS A 119 12.60 -9.22 4.40
N TYR A 120 11.43 -8.64 4.73
CA TYR A 120 11.16 -7.88 5.95
C TYR A 120 11.79 -6.48 6.02
N ALA A 121 12.36 -5.97 4.92
CA ALA A 121 12.93 -4.64 4.91
C ALA A 121 11.86 -3.55 4.88
N SER A 122 10.70 -3.84 4.30
CA SER A 122 9.54 -2.97 4.31
C SER A 122 8.26 -3.80 4.33
N PHE A 123 7.17 -3.20 4.81
CA PHE A 123 5.87 -3.85 4.90
C PHE A 123 4.77 -2.95 4.37
N ARG A 124 3.76 -3.58 3.80
CA ARG A 124 2.52 -2.92 3.41
C ARG A 124 1.35 -3.62 4.09
N ARG A 125 0.51 -2.86 4.79
CA ARG A 125 -0.69 -3.42 5.38
C ARG A 125 -1.64 -3.87 4.28
N ILE A 126 -2.17 -5.08 4.41
CA ILE A 126 -3.14 -5.61 3.46
C ILE A 126 -4.51 -5.06 3.83
N ALA A 127 -5.11 -4.32 2.90
CA ALA A 127 -6.48 -3.86 3.01
C ALA A 127 -7.42 -4.92 2.46
N PRO A 128 -8.56 -5.17 3.14
CA PRO A 128 -9.54 -6.15 2.67
C PRO A 128 -10.18 -5.79 1.34
#